data_25926771a8919ab1d72a5e12d1756644
#
_entry.id   25926771a8919ab1d72a5e12d1756644
#
_cell.length_a   1.000
_cell.length_b   1.000
_cell.length_c   1.000
_cell.angle_alpha   90.00
_cell.angle_beta   90.00
_cell.angle_gamma   90.00
#
_symmetry.space_group_name_H-M   'P 1'
#
loop_
_entity.id
_entity.type
_entity.pdbx_description
1 polymer ?
#
loop_
_entity_poly.entity_id
_entity_poly.type
_entity_poly.pdbx_seq_one_letter_code
_entity_poly.pdbx_strand_id
1 'polypeptide(L)'
;MAPVSEIDTHRQGLNSFISHIEKDTISISEYIYLRILQTGVKSIFGVPGDFNLDFLEHIYDFNDQLNWIGCCNELNAAYAADAYAKISKKIGVLVTTYGVGELSAINGISGSYAEYAPVLHIVGTSAIKTKNQSEDNFHNIHHLIGAPHTLQKPDHYIYEKMASHVSVINESLTPSSDPCSQIDRAIETVWKKSRPGYIFLPRDIVELQIPIERLYIPLSLNYEIEKPNLVEKLCDKILNLLYKSENPSILADYYTKNFRMESDFLKLVENCHDKVNLYETFMGKGILSGDESRFVGTYCGKLSPNSKIEESFNESDFILQIGSCVNEVNYGFYTANIPKEKLVEMNQDYISIQGEIYTNVSMMQLLPVLSKRIDSNNLKISKNYPKNLNLIREAELISKTPKNLLPLSENDFHDFLQNFIGKDDILIIETCSFMFSTHDFILRGGRMIGQFFYNSIGYATPATLGASIALKDFNLPGRVITVEGDGSAQMTIQEMASLMRYGATPTLFILNNDGYTIERVIKGPHSSYNDIAPNWNWCQILKTLGDNKDSTNSTKIHTKNELNKLMSDSSITEGSKLNLVELILDKFDVPSRLANQFS
;
A
#
# COMPACT_ATOMS: atom_id res chain seq x y z
N MET A 1 -16.06 -2.44 -14.83
CA MET A 1 -16.57 -3.82 -14.70
C MET A 1 -15.40 -4.68 -14.28
N ALA A 2 -15.38 -5.44 -13.31
CA ALA A 2 -16.11 -5.84 -12.17
C ALA A 2 -15.20 -6.72 -11.31
N PRO A 3 -14.81 -6.34 -10.10
CA PRO A 3 -14.07 -7.26 -9.21
C PRO A 3 -14.95 -8.38 -8.64
N VAL A 4 -16.27 -8.20 -8.62
CA VAL A 4 -17.18 -9.18 -8.00
C VAL A 4 -17.37 -10.43 -8.87
N SER A 5 -17.33 -10.32 -10.20
CA SER A 5 -17.47 -11.48 -11.11
C SER A 5 -16.22 -12.35 -11.16
N GLU A 6 -15.04 -11.80 -10.88
CA GLU A 6 -13.79 -12.59 -10.81
C GLU A 6 -13.71 -13.42 -9.52
N ILE A 7 -14.20 -12.89 -8.40
CA ILE A 7 -14.28 -13.66 -7.14
C ILE A 7 -15.23 -14.85 -7.31
N ASP A 8 -16.34 -14.68 -8.01
CA ASP A 8 -17.31 -15.76 -8.25
C ASP A 8 -16.78 -16.79 -9.25
N THR A 9 -16.04 -16.40 -10.29
CA THR A 9 -15.40 -17.34 -11.23
C THR A 9 -14.24 -18.09 -10.59
N HIS A 10 -13.44 -17.42 -9.74
CA HIS A 10 -12.42 -18.11 -8.94
C HIS A 10 -13.02 -19.05 -7.90
N ARG A 11 -14.12 -18.66 -7.23
CA ARG A 11 -14.88 -19.54 -6.33
C ARG A 11 -15.40 -20.79 -7.06
N GLN A 12 -15.91 -20.64 -8.27
CA GLN A 12 -16.36 -21.78 -9.08
C GLN A 12 -15.19 -22.68 -9.48
N GLY A 13 -14.05 -22.12 -9.86
CA GLY A 13 -12.82 -22.87 -10.16
C GLY A 13 -12.28 -23.63 -8.95
N LEU A 14 -12.25 -22.99 -7.77
CA LEU A 14 -11.78 -23.61 -6.53
C LEU A 14 -12.76 -24.67 -6.00
N ASN A 15 -14.07 -24.42 -6.10
CA ASN A 15 -15.08 -25.41 -5.74
C ASN A 15 -15.00 -26.64 -6.66
N SER A 16 -14.66 -26.46 -7.95
CA SER A 16 -14.39 -27.58 -8.84
C SER A 16 -13.11 -28.33 -8.45
N PHE A 17 -12.06 -27.61 -8.02
CA PHE A 17 -10.81 -28.21 -7.53
C PHE A 17 -11.02 -28.99 -6.23
N ILE A 18 -11.70 -28.39 -5.24
CA ILE A 18 -12.03 -29.05 -3.98
C ILE A 18 -12.92 -30.27 -4.18
N SER A 19 -13.87 -30.21 -5.10
CA SER A 19 -14.77 -31.35 -5.44
C SER A 19 -14.04 -32.52 -6.08
N HIS A 20 -12.82 -32.34 -6.58
CA HIS A 20 -11.99 -33.41 -7.17
C HIS A 20 -10.99 -34.00 -6.16
N ILE A 21 -10.90 -33.45 -4.93
CA ILE A 21 -10.07 -34.02 -3.86
C ILE A 21 -10.84 -35.23 -3.28
N GLU A 22 -10.47 -36.42 -3.68
CA GLU A 22 -11.04 -37.70 -3.18
C GLU A 22 -10.54 -38.04 -1.75
N LYS A 23 -10.34 -37.04 -0.88
CA LYS A 23 -9.86 -37.24 0.50
C LYS A 23 -10.89 -36.70 1.48
N ASP A 24 -11.15 -37.40 2.55
CA ASP A 24 -12.01 -36.93 3.67
C ASP A 24 -11.27 -35.93 4.58
N THR A 25 -9.94 -35.95 4.54
CA THR A 25 -9.09 -35.07 5.35
C THR A 25 -7.95 -34.50 4.54
N ILE A 26 -7.48 -33.33 4.96
CA ILE A 26 -6.30 -32.63 4.43
C ILE A 26 -5.41 -32.15 5.58
N SER A 27 -4.13 -31.83 5.31
CA SER A 27 -3.25 -31.24 6.31
C SER A 27 -3.65 -29.79 6.62
N ILE A 28 -3.22 -29.26 7.78
CA ILE A 28 -3.35 -27.84 8.11
C ILE A 28 -2.66 -26.97 7.06
N SER A 29 -1.49 -27.39 6.55
CA SER A 29 -0.78 -26.68 5.49
C SER A 29 -1.62 -26.55 4.22
N GLU A 30 -2.19 -27.66 3.72
CA GLU A 30 -3.12 -27.66 2.57
C GLU A 30 -4.32 -26.74 2.84
N TYR A 31 -4.87 -26.78 4.06
CA TYR A 31 -6.00 -25.92 4.45
C TYR A 31 -5.66 -24.43 4.36
N ILE A 32 -4.50 -24.01 4.92
CA ILE A 32 -4.05 -22.62 4.86
C ILE A 32 -3.90 -22.17 3.40
N TYR A 33 -3.23 -22.95 2.55
CA TYR A 33 -3.05 -22.61 1.13
C TYR A 33 -4.36 -22.51 0.37
N LEU A 34 -5.28 -23.45 0.60
CA LEU A 34 -6.61 -23.43 -0.02
C LEU A 34 -7.42 -22.20 0.43
N ARG A 35 -7.36 -21.85 1.72
CA ARG A 35 -8.00 -20.61 2.22
C ARG A 35 -7.39 -19.34 1.62
N ILE A 36 -6.07 -19.28 1.47
CA ILE A 36 -5.38 -18.18 0.79
C ILE A 36 -5.87 -18.09 -0.68
N LEU A 37 -5.89 -19.20 -1.40
CA LEU A 37 -6.41 -19.25 -2.77
C LEU A 37 -7.89 -18.79 -2.87
N GLN A 38 -8.73 -19.12 -1.89
CA GLN A 38 -10.13 -18.65 -1.83
C GLN A 38 -10.25 -17.13 -1.70
N THR A 39 -9.22 -16.43 -1.21
CA THR A 39 -9.17 -14.95 -1.21
C THR A 39 -8.74 -14.38 -2.57
N GLY A 40 -8.33 -15.22 -3.50
CA GLY A 40 -7.85 -14.85 -4.83
C GLY A 40 -6.38 -14.45 -4.87
N VAL A 41 -5.60 -14.72 -3.83
CA VAL A 41 -4.14 -14.52 -3.82
C VAL A 41 -3.48 -15.53 -4.73
N LYS A 42 -2.45 -15.10 -5.47
CA LYS A 42 -1.68 -15.94 -6.40
C LYS A 42 -0.19 -16.02 -6.08
N SER A 43 0.31 -15.16 -5.20
CA SER A 43 1.73 -15.13 -4.82
C SER A 43 1.92 -14.90 -3.34
N ILE A 44 2.89 -15.59 -2.75
CA ILE A 44 3.29 -15.53 -1.34
C ILE A 44 4.74 -15.10 -1.27
N PHE A 45 5.05 -14.15 -0.38
CA PHE A 45 6.39 -13.59 -0.20
C PHE A 45 7.03 -14.12 1.08
N GLY A 46 8.35 -14.23 1.11
CA GLY A 46 9.01 -14.62 2.35
C GLY A 46 10.46 -15.07 2.19
N VAL A 47 10.98 -15.62 3.29
CA VAL A 47 12.32 -16.19 3.36
C VAL A 47 12.21 -17.56 4.05
N PRO A 48 12.82 -18.62 3.50
CA PRO A 48 12.78 -19.93 4.12
C PRO A 48 13.66 -19.96 5.39
N GLY A 49 13.21 -20.73 6.38
CA GLY A 49 13.96 -21.06 7.59
C GLY A 49 13.49 -22.41 8.11
N ASP A 50 14.28 -23.04 8.96
CA ASP A 50 14.04 -24.43 9.38
C ASP A 50 12.72 -24.67 10.12
N PHE A 51 12.06 -23.63 10.62
CA PHE A 51 10.74 -23.75 11.26
C PHE A 51 9.56 -23.57 10.30
N ASN A 52 9.80 -23.15 9.06
CA ASN A 52 8.73 -23.00 8.06
C ASN A 52 8.90 -23.93 6.84
N LEU A 53 9.99 -24.73 6.76
CA LEU A 53 10.26 -25.59 5.59
C LEU A 53 9.15 -26.62 5.38
N ASP A 54 8.72 -27.31 6.44
CA ASP A 54 7.67 -28.33 6.34
C ASP A 54 6.36 -27.72 5.78
N PHE A 55 6.03 -26.48 6.14
CA PHE A 55 4.90 -25.75 5.57
C PHE A 55 5.15 -25.35 4.10
N LEU A 56 6.36 -24.83 3.79
CA LEU A 56 6.69 -24.38 2.43
C LEU A 56 6.72 -25.51 1.42
N GLU A 57 7.04 -26.74 1.82
CA GLU A 57 7.06 -27.89 0.92
C GLU A 57 5.68 -28.12 0.26
N HIS A 58 4.60 -27.89 1.00
CA HIS A 58 3.24 -28.02 0.47
C HIS A 58 2.85 -26.98 -0.57
N ILE A 59 3.59 -25.89 -0.77
CA ILE A 59 3.26 -24.89 -1.82
C ILE A 59 3.39 -25.51 -3.21
N TYR A 60 4.27 -26.52 -3.35
CA TYR A 60 4.48 -27.21 -4.63
C TYR A 60 3.28 -28.06 -5.07
N ASP A 61 2.37 -28.39 -4.16
CA ASP A 61 1.11 -29.06 -4.48
C ASP A 61 0.15 -28.11 -5.23
N PHE A 62 0.42 -26.80 -5.21
CA PHE A 62 -0.39 -25.72 -5.78
C PHE A 62 0.33 -24.90 -6.88
N ASN A 63 1.42 -25.43 -7.46
CA ASN A 63 2.31 -24.71 -8.39
C ASN A 63 1.60 -24.00 -9.56
N ASP A 64 0.46 -24.52 -10.03
CA ASP A 64 -0.30 -23.91 -11.13
C ASP A 64 -1.18 -22.72 -10.68
N GLN A 65 -1.32 -22.52 -9.37
CA GLN A 65 -2.26 -21.55 -8.80
C GLN A 65 -1.59 -20.57 -7.84
N LEU A 66 -0.52 -20.99 -7.17
CA LEU A 66 0.15 -20.22 -6.12
C LEU A 66 1.67 -20.22 -6.34
N ASN A 67 2.28 -19.02 -6.32
CA ASN A 67 3.70 -18.84 -6.53
C ASN A 67 4.41 -18.49 -5.21
N TRP A 68 5.57 -19.09 -4.99
CA TRP A 68 6.51 -18.64 -3.97
C TRP A 68 7.43 -17.54 -4.51
N ILE A 69 7.44 -16.38 -3.87
CA ILE A 69 8.29 -15.24 -4.19
C ILE A 69 9.32 -15.08 -3.05
N GLY A 70 10.44 -15.77 -3.20
CA GLY A 70 11.56 -15.68 -2.25
C GLY A 70 12.27 -14.34 -2.39
N CYS A 71 12.34 -13.59 -1.28
CA CYS A 71 12.96 -12.29 -1.18
C CYS A 71 14.36 -12.37 -0.55
N CYS A 72 15.14 -11.29 -0.64
CA CYS A 72 16.51 -11.26 -0.12
C CYS A 72 16.58 -11.17 1.41
N ASN A 73 15.57 -10.62 2.05
CA ASN A 73 15.37 -10.63 3.50
C ASN A 73 13.88 -10.42 3.84
N GLU A 74 13.53 -10.59 5.10
CA GLU A 74 12.12 -10.59 5.53
C GLU A 74 11.51 -9.18 5.60
N LEU A 75 12.32 -8.14 5.82
CA LEU A 75 11.86 -6.76 5.71
C LEU A 75 11.42 -6.45 4.28
N ASN A 76 12.25 -6.84 3.30
CA ASN A 76 11.93 -6.69 1.89
C ASN A 76 10.67 -7.48 1.51
N ALA A 77 10.55 -8.72 2.01
CA ALA A 77 9.37 -9.55 1.80
C ALA A 77 8.09 -8.90 2.36
N ALA A 78 8.18 -8.27 3.54
CA ALA A 78 7.06 -7.56 4.14
C ALA A 78 6.63 -6.34 3.30
N TYR A 79 7.57 -5.54 2.81
CA TYR A 79 7.28 -4.42 1.91
C TYR A 79 6.72 -4.87 0.55
N ALA A 80 7.21 -5.99 0.02
CA ALA A 80 6.67 -6.56 -1.22
C ALA A 80 5.24 -7.07 -1.02
N ALA A 81 4.94 -7.76 0.09
CA ALA A 81 3.60 -8.22 0.43
C ALA A 81 2.62 -7.04 0.64
N ASP A 82 3.07 -5.95 1.28
CA ASP A 82 2.31 -4.70 1.42
C ASP A 82 1.91 -4.12 0.06
N ALA A 83 2.88 -3.92 -0.82
CA ALA A 83 2.64 -3.37 -2.15
C ALA A 83 1.78 -4.30 -3.02
N TYR A 84 1.99 -5.61 -2.94
CA TYR A 84 1.14 -6.59 -3.61
C TYR A 84 -0.32 -6.46 -3.17
N ALA A 85 -0.56 -6.33 -1.86
CA ALA A 85 -1.91 -6.13 -1.32
C ALA A 85 -2.55 -4.83 -1.84
N LYS A 86 -1.81 -3.71 -1.81
CA LYS A 86 -2.27 -2.40 -2.27
C LYS A 86 -2.65 -2.39 -3.76
N ILE A 87 -1.89 -3.11 -4.59
CA ILE A 87 -2.10 -3.13 -6.05
C ILE A 87 -3.11 -4.18 -6.48
N SER A 88 -3.00 -5.42 -5.98
CA SER A 88 -3.91 -6.51 -6.33
C SER A 88 -5.30 -6.37 -5.72
N LYS A 89 -5.44 -5.53 -4.67
CA LYS A 89 -6.65 -5.43 -3.83
C LYS A 89 -7.02 -6.76 -3.14
N LYS A 90 -6.01 -7.61 -2.95
CA LYS A 90 -6.10 -8.88 -2.21
C LYS A 90 -5.37 -8.75 -0.88
N ILE A 91 -5.22 -9.86 -0.16
CA ILE A 91 -4.34 -9.95 1.00
C ILE A 91 -2.91 -10.14 0.50
N GLY A 92 -1.95 -9.45 1.10
CA GLY A 92 -0.55 -9.78 0.98
C GLY A 92 -0.24 -10.94 1.93
N VAL A 93 0.52 -11.93 1.50
CA VAL A 93 0.90 -13.05 2.36
C VAL A 93 2.41 -13.09 2.54
N LEU A 94 2.84 -13.08 3.80
CA LEU A 94 4.23 -13.13 4.22
C LEU A 94 4.48 -14.41 5.01
N VAL A 95 5.57 -15.14 4.71
CA VAL A 95 5.99 -16.32 5.47
C VAL A 95 7.42 -16.13 5.96
N THR A 96 7.63 -16.28 7.27
CA THR A 96 8.95 -16.19 7.90
C THR A 96 9.16 -17.31 8.93
N THR A 97 10.42 -17.53 9.32
CA THR A 97 10.71 -18.24 10.56
C THR A 97 10.50 -17.33 11.77
N TYR A 98 10.25 -17.90 12.96
CA TYR A 98 10.08 -17.12 14.19
C TYR A 98 11.39 -16.46 14.64
N GLY A 99 11.27 -15.48 15.51
CA GLY A 99 12.39 -14.75 16.09
C GLY A 99 13.12 -13.93 15.04
N VAL A 100 14.23 -14.43 14.52
CA VAL A 100 15.12 -13.68 13.61
C VAL A 100 14.41 -13.23 12.34
N GLY A 101 13.52 -14.05 11.76
CA GLY A 101 12.80 -13.70 10.54
C GLY A 101 11.63 -12.76 10.82
N GLU A 102 10.77 -13.09 11.78
CA GLU A 102 9.62 -12.23 12.08
C GLU A 102 10.02 -10.86 12.63
N LEU A 103 11.11 -10.78 13.41
CA LEU A 103 11.62 -9.50 13.90
C LEU A 103 12.29 -8.67 12.79
N SER A 104 12.93 -9.29 11.81
CA SER A 104 13.38 -8.60 10.61
C SER A 104 12.20 -7.97 9.85
N ALA A 105 11.07 -8.66 9.79
CA ALA A 105 9.86 -8.20 9.08
C ALA A 105 9.06 -7.15 9.86
N ILE A 106 9.22 -7.05 11.20
CA ILE A 106 8.28 -6.31 12.06
C ILE A 106 8.15 -4.83 11.68
N ASN A 107 9.22 -4.20 11.20
CA ASN A 107 9.17 -2.82 10.71
C ASN A 107 8.25 -2.70 9.47
N GLY A 108 8.37 -3.62 8.52
CA GLY A 108 7.49 -3.66 7.35
C GLY A 108 6.02 -3.92 7.72
N ILE A 109 5.78 -4.84 8.66
CA ILE A 109 4.44 -5.11 9.20
C ILE A 109 3.88 -3.90 9.95
N SER A 110 4.71 -3.18 10.70
CA SER A 110 4.30 -1.93 11.37
C SER A 110 3.87 -0.86 10.37
N GLY A 111 4.59 -0.76 9.24
CA GLY A 111 4.20 0.10 8.12
C GLY A 111 2.85 -0.31 7.53
N SER A 112 2.64 -1.60 7.27
CA SER A 112 1.35 -2.12 6.80
C SER A 112 0.22 -1.85 7.80
N TYR A 113 0.50 -1.94 9.11
CA TYR A 113 -0.46 -1.62 10.16
C TYR A 113 -0.84 -0.14 10.17
N ALA A 114 0.15 0.75 10.09
CA ALA A 114 -0.06 2.19 10.08
C ALA A 114 -0.79 2.67 8.81
N GLU A 115 -0.49 2.05 7.67
CA GLU A 115 -0.98 2.43 6.34
C GLU A 115 -2.20 1.62 5.86
N TYR A 116 -2.77 0.77 6.72
CA TYR A 116 -3.94 -0.06 6.39
C TYR A 116 -3.75 -0.93 5.14
N ALA A 117 -2.70 -1.75 5.15
CA ALA A 117 -2.49 -2.81 4.16
C ALA A 117 -2.80 -4.18 4.79
N PRO A 118 -3.68 -4.99 4.18
CA PRO A 118 -4.07 -6.29 4.71
C PRO A 118 -2.96 -7.33 4.44
N VAL A 119 -2.06 -7.55 5.39
CA VAL A 119 -0.98 -8.54 5.29
C VAL A 119 -1.21 -9.67 6.29
N LEU A 120 -1.31 -10.90 5.79
CA LEU A 120 -1.32 -12.11 6.60
C LEU A 120 0.11 -12.60 6.77
N HIS A 121 0.64 -12.54 7.98
CA HIS A 121 1.97 -13.01 8.32
C HIS A 121 1.89 -14.40 8.94
N ILE A 122 2.38 -15.41 8.25
CA ILE A 122 2.46 -16.79 8.72
C ILE A 122 3.88 -17.01 9.23
N VAL A 123 3.99 -17.32 10.51
CA VAL A 123 5.28 -17.52 11.19
C VAL A 123 5.42 -18.98 11.55
N GLY A 124 6.40 -19.67 10.94
CA GLY A 124 6.78 -21.02 11.37
C GLY A 124 7.46 -20.96 12.73
N THR A 125 6.93 -21.67 13.73
CA THR A 125 7.42 -21.63 15.11
C THR A 125 7.95 -22.97 15.59
N SER A 126 8.61 -22.95 16.75
CA SER A 126 9.06 -24.16 17.43
C SER A 126 7.89 -25.12 17.68
N ALA A 127 8.20 -26.42 17.63
CA ALA A 127 7.24 -27.48 17.90
C ALA A 127 6.58 -27.33 19.28
N ILE A 128 5.30 -27.65 19.38
CA ILE A 128 4.56 -27.64 20.65
C ILE A 128 5.24 -28.53 21.66
N LYS A 129 5.73 -29.72 21.21
CA LYS A 129 6.50 -30.62 22.05
C LYS A 129 7.74 -29.92 22.65
N THR A 130 8.44 -29.13 21.89
CA THR A 130 9.62 -28.36 22.35
C THR A 130 9.23 -27.28 23.35
N LYS A 131 8.15 -26.54 23.08
CA LYS A 131 7.60 -25.54 24.01
C LYS A 131 7.27 -26.17 25.37
N ASN A 132 6.59 -27.33 25.38
CA ASN A 132 6.22 -28.04 26.60
C ASN A 132 7.44 -28.60 27.34
N GLN A 133 8.44 -29.17 26.64
CA GLN A 133 9.68 -29.65 27.24
C GLN A 133 10.50 -28.51 27.85
N SER A 134 10.50 -27.34 27.25
CA SER A 134 11.19 -26.15 27.79
C SER A 134 10.59 -25.68 29.11
N GLU A 135 9.30 -25.88 29.33
CA GLU A 135 8.64 -25.56 30.59
C GLU A 135 9.20 -26.40 31.76
N ASP A 136 9.56 -27.65 31.51
CA ASP A 136 10.06 -28.55 32.55
C ASP A 136 11.58 -28.46 32.73
N ASN A 137 12.34 -28.26 31.63
CA ASN A 137 13.78 -28.47 31.60
C ASN A 137 14.62 -27.20 31.32
N PHE A 138 14.06 -26.01 31.25
CA PHE A 138 14.76 -24.76 30.94
C PHE A 138 15.50 -24.80 29.59
N HIS A 139 15.04 -25.61 28.63
CA HIS A 139 15.68 -25.74 27.33
C HIS A 139 15.42 -24.51 26.46
N ASN A 140 16.49 -23.86 26.06
CA ASN A 140 16.48 -22.85 25.02
C ASN A 140 16.73 -23.51 23.67
N ILE A 141 16.13 -22.95 22.62
CA ILE A 141 16.39 -23.37 21.24
C ILE A 141 16.86 -22.15 20.42
N HIS A 142 17.51 -22.40 19.28
CA HIS A 142 17.98 -21.32 18.42
C HIS A 142 16.83 -20.42 17.98
N HIS A 143 17.15 -19.18 17.69
CA HIS A 143 16.24 -18.07 17.41
C HIS A 143 15.42 -17.56 18.59
N LEU A 144 15.36 -18.28 19.72
CA LEU A 144 14.65 -17.80 20.90
C LEU A 144 15.53 -16.85 21.72
N ILE A 145 14.96 -15.71 22.14
CA ILE A 145 15.61 -14.85 23.11
C ILE A 145 15.67 -15.61 24.46
N GLY A 146 16.86 -15.75 25.01
CA GLY A 146 17.05 -16.39 26.31
C GLY A 146 16.30 -15.66 27.42
N ALA A 147 15.96 -16.41 28.48
CA ALA A 147 15.40 -15.81 29.68
C ALA A 147 16.38 -14.76 30.29
N PRO A 148 15.89 -13.70 30.95
CA PRO A 148 16.72 -12.65 31.55
C PRO A 148 17.71 -13.18 32.59
N HIS A 149 17.35 -14.30 33.26
CA HIS A 149 18.18 -14.96 34.27
C HIS A 149 18.28 -16.45 33.98
N THR A 150 19.44 -17.04 34.24
CA THR A 150 19.75 -18.47 33.98
C THR A 150 18.80 -19.46 34.65
N LEU A 151 18.15 -19.06 35.74
CA LEU A 151 17.16 -19.89 36.45
C LEU A 151 15.70 -19.60 36.05
N GLN A 152 15.49 -18.78 35.04
CA GLN A 152 14.15 -18.55 34.47
C GLN A 152 13.92 -19.40 33.24
N LYS A 153 12.68 -19.82 33.06
CA LYS A 153 12.24 -20.54 31.86
C LYS A 153 12.23 -19.61 30.64
N PRO A 154 12.60 -20.08 29.45
CA PRO A 154 12.46 -19.31 28.24
C PRO A 154 10.98 -19.09 27.90
N ASP A 155 10.67 -17.90 27.40
CA ASP A 155 9.32 -17.55 26.95
C ASP A 155 9.19 -17.78 25.42
N HIS A 156 8.64 -18.92 25.04
CA HIS A 156 8.42 -19.27 23.64
C HIS A 156 7.35 -18.41 22.92
N TYR A 157 6.60 -17.60 23.67
CA TYR A 157 5.55 -16.73 23.15
C TYR A 157 5.96 -15.25 23.16
N ILE A 158 7.26 -14.95 23.39
CA ILE A 158 7.74 -13.57 23.50
C ILE A 158 7.50 -12.77 22.23
N TYR A 159 7.69 -13.38 21.06
CA TYR A 159 7.53 -12.73 19.77
C TYR A 159 6.05 -12.49 19.43
N GLU A 160 5.15 -13.40 19.80
CA GLU A 160 3.70 -13.21 19.69
C GLU A 160 3.23 -11.97 20.46
N LYS A 161 3.81 -11.75 21.65
CA LYS A 161 3.55 -10.53 22.45
C LYS A 161 4.05 -9.27 21.74
N MET A 162 5.23 -9.32 21.10
CA MET A 162 5.75 -8.20 20.32
C MET A 162 4.84 -7.92 19.09
N ALA A 163 4.45 -8.95 18.36
CA ALA A 163 3.59 -8.86 17.19
C ALA A 163 2.20 -8.28 17.52
N SER A 164 1.68 -8.51 18.75
CA SER A 164 0.35 -8.03 19.15
C SER A 164 0.17 -6.51 19.09
N HIS A 165 1.25 -5.74 19.11
CA HIS A 165 1.20 -4.28 19.03
C HIS A 165 1.12 -3.74 17.59
N VAL A 166 1.40 -4.59 16.60
CA VAL A 166 1.44 -4.22 15.18
C VAL A 166 0.51 -5.09 14.32
N SER A 167 -0.50 -5.70 14.93
CA SER A 167 -1.46 -6.56 14.27
C SER A 167 -2.86 -6.41 14.86
N VAL A 168 -3.88 -6.77 14.07
CA VAL A 168 -5.29 -6.76 14.52
C VAL A 168 -5.74 -8.10 15.07
N ILE A 169 -4.97 -9.17 14.83
CA ILE A 169 -5.26 -10.52 15.28
C ILE A 169 -3.97 -11.34 15.31
N ASN A 170 -3.84 -12.19 16.33
CA ASN A 170 -2.76 -13.16 16.48
C ASN A 170 -3.36 -14.51 16.84
N GLU A 171 -3.14 -15.51 15.99
CA GLU A 171 -3.63 -16.87 16.19
C GLU A 171 -2.47 -17.85 16.34
N SER A 172 -2.32 -18.40 17.55
CA SER A 172 -1.36 -19.46 17.82
C SER A 172 -2.05 -20.81 17.66
N LEU A 173 -1.70 -21.55 16.63
CA LEU A 173 -2.36 -22.81 16.32
C LEU A 173 -1.89 -23.91 17.28
N THR A 174 -2.86 -24.71 17.77
CA THR A 174 -2.58 -25.90 18.58
C THR A 174 -3.54 -27.02 18.21
N PRO A 175 -3.17 -28.31 18.42
CA PRO A 175 -4.09 -29.43 18.15
C PRO A 175 -5.34 -29.42 19.02
N SER A 176 -5.29 -28.79 20.19
CA SER A 176 -6.40 -28.71 21.15
C SER A 176 -7.35 -27.55 20.89
N SER A 177 -6.94 -26.59 20.07
CA SER A 177 -7.82 -25.53 19.58
C SER A 177 -8.57 -25.98 18.31
N ASP A 178 -9.51 -25.17 17.81
CA ASP A 178 -10.05 -25.36 16.45
C ASP A 178 -9.19 -24.59 15.44
N PRO A 179 -8.13 -25.17 14.87
CA PRO A 179 -7.19 -24.47 14.01
C PRO A 179 -7.86 -23.95 12.72
N CYS A 180 -8.88 -24.63 12.22
CA CYS A 180 -9.63 -24.16 11.04
C CYS A 180 -10.33 -22.83 11.33
N SER A 181 -11.05 -22.75 12.44
CA SER A 181 -11.72 -21.50 12.84
C SER A 181 -10.73 -20.38 13.17
N GLN A 182 -9.55 -20.71 13.71
CA GLN A 182 -8.49 -19.72 13.96
C GLN A 182 -7.94 -19.15 12.63
N ILE A 183 -7.64 -20.02 11.65
CA ILE A 183 -7.15 -19.63 10.34
C ILE A 183 -8.19 -18.76 9.62
N ASP A 184 -9.45 -19.21 9.58
CA ASP A 184 -10.55 -18.48 8.93
C ASP A 184 -10.72 -17.10 9.56
N ARG A 185 -10.77 -17.01 10.91
CA ARG A 185 -10.90 -15.76 11.65
C ARG A 185 -9.72 -14.82 11.40
N ALA A 186 -8.47 -15.33 11.32
CA ALA A 186 -7.31 -14.52 11.00
C ALA A 186 -7.45 -13.88 9.61
N ILE A 187 -7.77 -14.67 8.59
CA ILE A 187 -7.94 -14.20 7.20
C ILE A 187 -9.09 -13.18 7.11
N GLU A 188 -10.24 -13.47 7.69
CA GLU A 188 -11.41 -12.58 7.67
C GLU A 188 -11.14 -11.25 8.39
N THR A 189 -10.42 -11.30 9.52
CA THR A 189 -10.08 -10.10 10.29
C THR A 189 -9.09 -9.22 9.53
N VAL A 190 -8.02 -9.80 8.97
CA VAL A 190 -7.05 -9.10 8.13
C VAL A 190 -7.76 -8.42 6.95
N TRP A 191 -8.64 -9.14 6.27
CA TRP A 191 -9.42 -8.60 5.16
C TRP A 191 -10.33 -7.46 5.58
N LYS A 192 -11.16 -7.66 6.60
CA LYS A 192 -12.16 -6.67 7.04
C LYS A 192 -11.54 -5.44 7.67
N LYS A 193 -10.46 -5.61 8.44
CA LYS A 193 -9.77 -4.48 9.10
C LYS A 193 -8.74 -3.81 8.18
N SER A 194 -8.42 -4.43 7.05
CA SER A 194 -7.37 -3.95 6.13
C SER A 194 -6.04 -3.67 6.85
N ARG A 195 -5.67 -4.52 7.80
CA ARG A 195 -4.45 -4.42 8.62
C ARG A 195 -3.82 -5.80 8.82
N PRO A 196 -2.53 -5.86 9.18
CA PRO A 196 -1.84 -7.13 9.37
C PRO A 196 -2.44 -7.98 10.50
N GLY A 197 -2.35 -9.29 10.31
CA GLY A 197 -2.61 -10.30 11.33
C GLY A 197 -1.62 -11.44 11.22
N TYR A 198 -1.47 -12.22 12.29
CA TYR A 198 -0.50 -13.28 12.39
C TYR A 198 -1.17 -14.64 12.57
N ILE A 199 -0.57 -15.66 11.94
CA ILE A 199 -0.78 -17.07 12.23
C ILE A 199 0.58 -17.64 12.67
N PHE A 200 0.68 -18.06 13.94
CA PHE A 200 1.84 -18.77 14.46
C PHE A 200 1.62 -20.27 14.30
N LEU A 201 2.39 -20.88 13.39
CA LEU A 201 2.26 -22.27 12.96
C LEU A 201 3.40 -23.11 13.53
N PRO A 202 3.18 -23.90 14.59
CA PRO A 202 4.18 -24.84 15.09
C PRO A 202 4.50 -25.91 14.05
N ARG A 203 5.81 -26.19 13.86
CA ARG A 203 6.26 -27.12 12.83
C ARG A 203 5.74 -28.57 12.99
N ASP A 204 5.37 -29.00 14.19
CA ASP A 204 4.88 -30.35 14.45
C ASP A 204 3.39 -30.55 14.21
N ILE A 205 2.66 -29.50 13.77
CA ILE A 205 1.24 -29.60 13.43
C ILE A 205 0.95 -29.31 11.95
N VAL A 206 1.97 -29.03 11.14
CA VAL A 206 1.77 -28.73 9.70
C VAL A 206 1.05 -29.86 8.96
N GLU A 207 1.28 -31.13 9.38
CA GLU A 207 0.67 -32.35 8.83
C GLU A 207 -0.59 -32.80 9.58
N LEU A 208 -1.05 -32.04 10.59
CA LEU A 208 -2.24 -32.41 11.35
C LEU A 208 -3.44 -32.49 10.39
N GLN A 209 -4.08 -33.68 10.35
CA GLN A 209 -5.21 -33.94 9.48
C GLN A 209 -6.48 -33.32 10.02
N ILE A 210 -7.18 -32.60 9.17
CA ILE A 210 -8.43 -31.90 9.47
C ILE A 210 -9.50 -32.25 8.44
N PRO A 211 -10.80 -32.22 8.79
CA PRO A 211 -11.88 -32.52 7.85
C PRO A 211 -11.94 -31.51 6.70
N ILE A 212 -12.03 -32.01 5.46
CA ILE A 212 -12.12 -31.19 4.26
C ILE A 212 -13.40 -30.35 4.18
N GLU A 213 -14.48 -30.82 4.79
CA GLU A 213 -15.79 -30.16 4.79
C GLU A 213 -15.73 -28.72 5.32
N ARG A 214 -14.73 -28.40 6.13
CA ARG A 214 -14.51 -27.05 6.62
C ARG A 214 -14.29 -26.05 5.49
N LEU A 215 -13.69 -26.46 4.37
CA LEU A 215 -13.47 -25.60 3.20
C LEU A 215 -14.75 -25.23 2.46
N TYR A 216 -15.83 -26.02 2.60
CA TYR A 216 -17.12 -25.72 1.98
C TYR A 216 -17.87 -24.58 2.67
N ILE A 217 -17.48 -24.22 3.89
CA ILE A 217 -17.99 -23.03 4.57
C ILE A 217 -17.22 -21.81 4.01
N PRO A 218 -17.89 -20.90 3.28
CA PRO A 218 -17.20 -19.77 2.67
C PRO A 218 -16.67 -18.80 3.74
N LEU A 219 -15.51 -18.19 3.46
CA LEU A 219 -14.99 -17.10 4.27
C LEU A 219 -15.97 -15.91 4.24
N SER A 220 -16.22 -15.30 5.39
CA SER A 220 -17.06 -14.11 5.53
C SER A 220 -16.24 -12.85 5.21
N LEU A 221 -16.08 -12.54 3.91
CA LEU A 221 -15.29 -11.39 3.44
C LEU A 221 -16.14 -10.13 3.16
N ASN A 222 -17.46 -10.25 3.16
CA ASN A 222 -18.37 -9.13 2.92
C ASN A 222 -18.62 -8.33 4.20
N TYR A 223 -18.92 -7.04 4.03
CA TYR A 223 -19.36 -6.17 5.12
C TYR A 223 -20.89 -6.27 5.25
N GLU A 224 -21.36 -6.92 6.30
CA GLU A 224 -22.78 -7.06 6.58
C GLU A 224 -23.36 -5.74 7.07
N ILE A 225 -24.59 -5.43 6.65
CA ILE A 225 -25.34 -4.28 7.16
C ILE A 225 -26.10 -4.73 8.42
N GLU A 226 -25.48 -4.52 9.58
CA GLU A 226 -26.06 -4.93 10.87
C GLU A 226 -27.31 -4.10 11.25
N LYS A 227 -27.36 -2.83 10.81
CA LYS A 227 -28.43 -1.87 11.17
C LYS A 227 -29.02 -1.21 9.92
N PRO A 228 -29.79 -1.93 9.10
CA PRO A 228 -30.29 -1.41 7.82
C PRO A 228 -31.13 -0.14 7.98
N ASN A 229 -31.99 -0.07 8.97
CA ASN A 229 -32.80 1.12 9.23
C ASN A 229 -31.99 2.37 9.58
N LEU A 230 -30.84 2.20 10.25
CA LEU A 230 -29.94 3.32 10.55
C LEU A 230 -29.21 3.77 9.28
N VAL A 231 -28.71 2.83 8.48
CA VAL A 231 -28.06 3.12 7.20
C VAL A 231 -29.00 3.90 6.28
N GLU A 232 -30.25 3.47 6.13
CA GLU A 232 -31.27 4.17 5.34
C GLU A 232 -31.53 5.59 5.86
N LYS A 233 -31.71 5.74 7.19
CA LYS A 233 -31.90 7.06 7.82
C LYS A 233 -30.71 8.01 7.58
N LEU A 234 -29.48 7.50 7.70
CA LEU A 234 -28.28 8.31 7.45
C LEU A 234 -28.15 8.67 5.98
N CYS A 235 -28.45 7.74 5.07
CA CYS A 235 -28.51 7.99 3.64
C CYS A 235 -29.49 9.12 3.31
N ASP A 236 -30.72 9.07 3.85
CA ASP A 236 -31.72 10.13 3.68
C ASP A 236 -31.21 11.49 4.18
N LYS A 237 -30.57 11.50 5.36
CA LYS A 237 -30.03 12.73 5.96
C LYS A 237 -28.95 13.34 5.07
N ILE A 238 -28.04 12.53 4.52
CA ILE A 238 -26.96 12.96 3.62
C ILE A 238 -27.53 13.48 2.30
N LEU A 239 -28.43 12.74 1.65
CA LEU A 239 -29.05 13.15 0.40
C LEU A 239 -29.83 14.46 0.56
N ASN A 240 -30.55 14.63 1.66
CA ASN A 240 -31.27 15.88 1.94
C ASN A 240 -30.33 17.09 2.09
N LEU A 241 -29.15 16.92 2.68
CA LEU A 241 -28.14 17.97 2.79
C LEU A 241 -27.54 18.28 1.41
N LEU A 242 -27.15 17.24 0.69
CA LEU A 242 -26.53 17.34 -0.63
C LEU A 242 -27.46 18.02 -1.65
N TYR A 243 -28.75 17.67 -1.68
CA TYR A 243 -29.72 18.26 -2.62
C TYR A 243 -30.07 19.73 -2.32
N LYS A 244 -29.87 20.19 -1.08
CA LYS A 244 -30.00 21.60 -0.70
C LYS A 244 -28.80 22.44 -1.05
N SER A 245 -27.63 21.82 -1.18
CA SER A 245 -26.37 22.51 -1.46
C SER A 245 -26.39 23.24 -2.79
N GLU A 246 -25.77 24.42 -2.83
CA GLU A 246 -25.57 25.24 -4.04
C GLU A 246 -24.17 25.04 -4.65
N ASN A 247 -23.22 24.57 -3.83
CA ASN A 247 -21.83 24.33 -4.24
C ASN A 247 -21.28 23.04 -3.60
N PRO A 248 -21.87 21.87 -3.94
CA PRO A 248 -21.46 20.61 -3.35
C PRO A 248 -20.09 20.13 -3.86
N SER A 249 -19.32 19.51 -2.97
CA SER A 249 -18.03 18.92 -3.26
C SER A 249 -17.91 17.50 -2.68
N ILE A 250 -17.18 16.65 -3.38
CA ILE A 250 -16.76 15.32 -2.91
C ILE A 250 -15.25 15.31 -2.79
N LEU A 251 -14.75 14.85 -1.63
CA LEU A 251 -13.33 14.69 -1.35
C LEU A 251 -13.00 13.19 -1.22
N ALA A 252 -12.26 12.66 -2.19
CA ALA A 252 -11.75 11.31 -2.15
C ALA A 252 -10.52 11.22 -1.24
N ASP A 253 -10.54 10.35 -0.24
CA ASP A 253 -9.45 10.21 0.70
C ASP A 253 -8.98 8.75 0.83
N TYR A 254 -7.88 8.55 1.51
CA TYR A 254 -7.01 7.38 1.51
C TYR A 254 -7.72 6.05 1.80
N TYR A 255 -8.58 6.00 2.82
CA TYR A 255 -9.24 4.74 3.21
C TYR A 255 -10.23 4.23 2.16
N THR A 256 -10.69 5.06 1.22
CA THR A 256 -11.50 4.62 0.08
C THR A 256 -10.80 3.49 -0.69
N LYS A 257 -9.50 3.63 -0.95
CA LYS A 257 -8.73 2.59 -1.67
C LYS A 257 -8.27 1.43 -0.78
N ASN A 258 -7.97 1.69 0.49
CA ASN A 258 -7.48 0.65 1.42
C ASN A 258 -8.60 -0.33 1.83
N PHE A 259 -9.84 0.13 1.88
CA PHE A 259 -11.01 -0.70 2.14
C PHE A 259 -11.75 -1.15 0.87
N ARG A 260 -11.13 -0.99 -0.31
CA ARG A 260 -11.64 -1.47 -1.61
C ARG A 260 -13.00 -0.87 -2.00
N MET A 261 -13.21 0.40 -1.65
CA MET A 261 -14.47 1.12 -1.90
C MET A 261 -14.44 1.96 -3.19
N GLU A 262 -13.39 1.84 -4.02
CA GLU A 262 -13.24 2.67 -5.22
C GLU A 262 -14.39 2.47 -6.21
N SER A 263 -14.88 1.24 -6.38
CA SER A 263 -16.00 0.95 -7.30
C SER A 263 -17.29 1.65 -6.88
N ASP A 264 -17.65 1.60 -5.59
CA ASP A 264 -18.84 2.28 -5.08
C ASP A 264 -18.67 3.80 -5.08
N PHE A 265 -17.44 4.27 -4.82
CA PHE A 265 -17.09 5.69 -4.90
C PHE A 265 -17.24 6.23 -6.35
N LEU A 266 -16.64 5.56 -7.33
CA LEU A 266 -16.73 5.96 -8.74
C LEU A 266 -18.16 5.90 -9.26
N LYS A 267 -18.95 4.92 -8.82
CA LYS A 267 -20.38 4.86 -9.12
C LYS A 267 -21.16 6.04 -8.52
N LEU A 268 -20.80 6.48 -7.30
CA LEU A 268 -21.37 7.70 -6.72
C LEU A 268 -21.04 8.93 -7.58
N VAL A 269 -19.78 9.07 -7.99
CA VAL A 269 -19.31 10.18 -8.85
C VAL A 269 -20.05 10.18 -10.20
N GLU A 270 -20.13 9.01 -10.86
CA GLU A 270 -20.86 8.84 -12.12
C GLU A 270 -22.33 9.27 -11.99
N ASN A 271 -23.00 8.84 -10.92
CA ASN A 271 -24.40 9.18 -10.67
C ASN A 271 -24.63 10.66 -10.30
N CYS A 272 -23.56 11.43 -10.01
CA CYS A 272 -23.66 12.89 -9.85
C CYS A 272 -23.76 13.63 -11.18
N HIS A 273 -23.52 13.00 -12.32
CA HIS A 273 -23.65 13.59 -13.68
C HIS A 273 -23.04 14.99 -13.81
N ASP A 274 -21.75 15.13 -13.46
CA ASP A 274 -20.99 16.38 -13.59
C ASP A 274 -21.57 17.61 -12.85
N LYS A 275 -22.27 17.37 -11.75
CA LYS A 275 -22.89 18.46 -10.97
C LYS A 275 -22.14 18.84 -9.70
N VAL A 276 -21.19 17.99 -9.27
CA VAL A 276 -20.47 18.12 -8.00
C VAL A 276 -18.98 18.28 -8.27
N ASN A 277 -18.32 19.20 -7.58
CA ASN A 277 -16.86 19.37 -7.68
C ASN A 277 -16.13 18.21 -7.01
N LEU A 278 -15.07 17.73 -7.64
CA LEU A 278 -14.30 16.57 -7.18
C LEU A 278 -12.89 17.00 -6.74
N TYR A 279 -12.54 16.58 -5.56
CA TYR A 279 -11.20 16.75 -4.99
C TYR A 279 -10.65 15.41 -4.51
N GLU A 280 -9.35 15.28 -4.46
CA GLU A 280 -8.67 14.19 -3.77
C GLU A 280 -7.69 14.75 -2.73
N THR A 281 -7.43 13.99 -1.67
CA THR A 281 -6.31 14.30 -0.78
C THR A 281 -4.98 13.80 -1.38
N PHE A 282 -3.86 14.20 -0.81
CA PHE A 282 -2.55 13.70 -1.25
C PHE A 282 -2.46 12.17 -1.21
N MET A 283 -2.82 11.56 -0.08
CA MET A 283 -2.80 10.09 0.04
C MET A 283 -3.94 9.41 -0.74
N GLY A 284 -5.00 10.15 -1.07
CA GLY A 284 -6.11 9.71 -1.92
C GLY A 284 -5.81 9.70 -3.42
N LYS A 285 -4.64 10.19 -3.85
CA LYS A 285 -4.26 10.24 -5.28
C LYS A 285 -4.45 8.90 -5.99
N GLY A 286 -5.02 8.99 -7.20
CA GLY A 286 -5.32 7.85 -8.05
C GLY A 286 -6.65 7.15 -7.76
N ILE A 287 -7.47 7.64 -6.82
CA ILE A 287 -8.88 7.24 -6.68
C ILE A 287 -9.69 7.88 -7.81
N LEU A 288 -9.47 9.16 -8.05
CA LEU A 288 -10.03 9.91 -9.18
C LEU A 288 -9.03 9.92 -10.34
N SER A 289 -9.53 9.87 -11.56
CA SER A 289 -8.72 10.23 -12.73
C SER A 289 -8.63 11.75 -12.82
N GLY A 290 -7.44 12.27 -13.10
CA GLY A 290 -7.27 13.70 -13.35
C GLY A 290 -7.99 14.21 -14.62
N ASP A 291 -8.53 13.29 -15.43
CA ASP A 291 -9.34 13.60 -16.61
C ASP A 291 -10.85 13.66 -16.30
N GLU A 292 -11.27 13.40 -15.06
CA GLU A 292 -12.67 13.56 -14.65
C GLU A 292 -13.16 14.99 -14.93
N SER A 293 -14.37 15.10 -15.48
CA SER A 293 -14.89 16.38 -15.98
C SER A 293 -15.02 17.46 -14.91
N ARG A 294 -15.18 17.07 -13.64
CA ARG A 294 -15.34 17.96 -12.49
C ARG A 294 -14.18 17.89 -11.50
N PHE A 295 -13.05 17.32 -11.90
CA PHE A 295 -11.86 17.27 -11.07
C PHE A 295 -11.25 18.66 -10.92
N VAL A 296 -11.22 19.19 -9.71
CA VAL A 296 -10.65 20.49 -9.37
C VAL A 296 -9.17 20.38 -9.02
N GLY A 297 -8.82 19.42 -8.15
CA GLY A 297 -7.42 19.25 -7.76
C GLY A 297 -7.22 18.47 -6.46
N THR A 298 -5.96 18.40 -6.04
CA THR A 298 -5.52 17.77 -4.81
C THR A 298 -5.60 18.77 -3.66
N TYR A 299 -6.48 18.53 -2.69
CA TYR A 299 -6.62 19.35 -1.50
C TYR A 299 -5.76 18.82 -0.35
N CYS A 300 -4.85 19.64 0.11
CA CYS A 300 -3.92 19.33 1.22
C CYS A 300 -3.60 20.60 2.04
N GLY A 301 -4.62 21.42 2.32
CA GLY A 301 -4.43 22.71 3.00
C GLY A 301 -3.38 23.57 2.28
N LYS A 302 -2.44 24.16 3.01
CA LYS A 302 -1.37 24.99 2.44
C LYS A 302 -0.36 24.22 1.56
N LEU A 303 -0.35 22.89 1.60
CA LEU A 303 0.45 22.06 0.70
C LEU A 303 -0.26 21.71 -0.60
N SER A 304 -1.48 22.17 -0.81
CA SER A 304 -2.17 22.04 -2.10
C SER A 304 -1.29 22.58 -3.25
N PRO A 305 -1.44 22.07 -4.46
CA PRO A 305 -0.65 22.51 -5.63
C PRO A 305 -0.61 24.03 -5.82
N ASN A 306 -1.70 24.72 -5.51
CA ASN A 306 -1.78 26.18 -5.49
C ASN A 306 -2.93 26.65 -4.57
N SER A 307 -2.90 27.95 -4.19
CA SER A 307 -3.89 28.57 -3.29
C SER A 307 -5.32 28.55 -3.82
N LYS A 308 -5.52 28.53 -5.15
CA LYS A 308 -6.84 28.51 -5.77
C LYS A 308 -7.61 27.22 -5.47
N ILE A 309 -6.91 26.10 -5.22
CA ILE A 309 -7.55 24.84 -4.81
C ILE A 309 -8.17 25.02 -3.43
N GLU A 310 -7.43 25.60 -2.48
CA GLU A 310 -7.92 25.88 -1.13
C GLU A 310 -9.08 26.88 -1.16
N GLU A 311 -8.93 27.96 -1.92
CA GLU A 311 -10.00 28.97 -2.12
C GLU A 311 -11.28 28.31 -2.65
N SER A 312 -11.17 27.54 -3.75
CA SER A 312 -12.31 26.84 -4.36
C SER A 312 -12.95 25.82 -3.41
N PHE A 313 -12.14 25.09 -2.66
CA PHE A 313 -12.62 24.11 -1.68
C PHE A 313 -13.40 24.78 -0.55
N ASN A 314 -12.91 25.92 -0.04
CA ASN A 314 -13.54 26.69 1.03
C ASN A 314 -14.88 27.31 0.63
N GLU A 315 -15.13 27.56 -0.67
CA GLU A 315 -16.39 28.01 -1.20
C GLU A 315 -17.49 26.94 -1.18
N SER A 316 -17.15 25.68 -0.96
CA SER A 316 -18.12 24.59 -0.81
C SER A 316 -19.02 24.84 0.38
N ASP A 317 -20.34 24.63 0.21
CA ASP A 317 -21.34 24.70 1.28
C ASP A 317 -21.75 23.32 1.80
N PHE A 318 -21.35 22.26 1.10
CA PHE A 318 -21.45 20.87 1.48
C PHE A 318 -20.21 20.10 0.99
N ILE A 319 -19.59 19.32 1.87
CA ILE A 319 -18.42 18.50 1.57
C ILE A 319 -18.71 17.06 2.01
N LEU A 320 -18.67 16.14 1.04
CA LEU A 320 -18.74 14.70 1.30
C LEU A 320 -17.34 14.12 1.21
N GLN A 321 -16.72 13.88 2.35
CA GLN A 321 -15.40 13.24 2.44
C GLN A 321 -15.57 11.74 2.64
N ILE A 322 -14.94 10.94 1.77
CA ILE A 322 -15.06 9.49 1.78
C ILE A 322 -13.68 8.88 2.00
N GLY A 323 -13.56 8.05 3.04
CA GLY A 323 -12.34 7.37 3.42
C GLY A 323 -11.34 8.26 4.16
N SER A 324 -11.82 9.14 5.02
CA SER A 324 -11.04 10.11 5.78
C SER A 324 -9.83 9.50 6.50
N CYS A 325 -8.63 10.05 6.25
CA CYS A 325 -7.36 9.66 6.87
C CYS A 325 -6.59 10.90 7.34
N VAL A 326 -6.94 11.37 8.54
CA VAL A 326 -6.35 12.58 9.12
C VAL A 326 -4.96 12.29 9.68
N ASN A 327 -3.92 12.83 9.02
CA ASN A 327 -2.55 12.83 9.50
C ASN A 327 -1.79 14.06 8.95
N GLU A 328 -0.57 14.28 9.44
CA GLU A 328 0.23 15.46 9.10
C GLU A 328 0.52 15.58 7.59
N VAL A 329 0.87 14.48 6.93
CA VAL A 329 1.23 14.50 5.51
C VAL A 329 0.00 14.75 4.65
N ASN A 330 -1.09 14.02 4.92
CA ASN A 330 -2.31 14.09 4.11
C ASN A 330 -3.06 15.41 4.27
N TYR A 331 -2.90 16.07 5.43
CA TYR A 331 -3.58 17.32 5.77
C TYR A 331 -2.65 18.52 5.84
N GLY A 332 -1.51 18.44 5.13
CA GLY A 332 -0.59 19.56 4.97
C GLY A 332 -0.11 20.14 6.30
N PHE A 333 0.41 19.28 7.19
CA PHE A 333 0.79 19.62 8.58
C PHE A 333 -0.36 20.27 9.36
N TYR A 334 -1.54 19.69 9.20
CA TYR A 334 -2.79 20.15 9.83
C TYR A 334 -3.22 21.58 9.45
N THR A 335 -2.77 22.07 8.29
CA THR A 335 -3.24 23.35 7.72
C THR A 335 -4.57 23.19 6.97
N ALA A 336 -4.92 21.97 6.53
CA ALA A 336 -6.23 21.67 5.98
C ALA A 336 -7.29 21.78 7.09
N ASN A 337 -8.19 22.74 6.97
CA ASN A 337 -9.27 22.96 7.92
C ASN A 337 -10.61 22.81 7.23
N ILE A 338 -11.33 21.72 7.54
CA ILE A 338 -12.66 21.46 6.99
C ILE A 338 -13.71 21.77 8.07
N PRO A 339 -14.54 22.81 7.87
CA PRO A 339 -15.56 23.18 8.86
C PRO A 339 -16.59 22.06 9.07
N LYS A 340 -16.78 21.66 10.33
CA LYS A 340 -17.66 20.52 10.68
C LYS A 340 -19.11 20.72 10.22
N GLU A 341 -19.60 21.95 10.21
CA GLU A 341 -20.98 22.30 9.82
C GLU A 341 -21.28 22.05 8.33
N LYS A 342 -20.24 21.97 7.49
CA LYS A 342 -20.35 21.66 6.05
C LYS A 342 -19.99 20.21 5.72
N LEU A 343 -19.42 19.46 6.70
CA LEU A 343 -18.79 18.17 6.49
C LEU A 343 -19.73 17.01 6.74
N VAL A 344 -19.79 16.10 5.78
CA VAL A 344 -20.18 14.70 5.97
C VAL A 344 -18.94 13.85 5.77
N GLU A 345 -18.52 13.17 6.83
CA GLU A 345 -17.32 12.35 6.84
C GLU A 345 -17.69 10.87 6.91
N MET A 346 -17.23 10.10 5.95
CA MET A 346 -17.38 8.64 5.93
C MET A 346 -16.03 7.99 6.25
N ASN A 347 -15.98 7.32 7.39
CA ASN A 347 -14.78 6.62 7.85
C ASN A 347 -15.04 5.12 7.96
N GLN A 348 -13.98 4.35 8.16
CA GLN A 348 -14.04 2.90 8.35
C GLN A 348 -14.76 2.47 9.62
N ASP A 349 -14.75 3.30 10.66
CA ASP A 349 -15.29 2.97 11.99
C ASP A 349 -16.51 3.82 12.37
N TYR A 350 -16.79 4.90 11.64
CA TYR A 350 -17.88 5.82 11.94
C TYR A 350 -18.32 6.62 10.71
N ILE A 351 -19.49 7.23 10.85
CA ILE A 351 -19.98 8.29 9.97
C ILE A 351 -20.16 9.55 10.81
N SER A 352 -19.70 10.70 10.33
CA SER A 352 -19.97 12.00 10.97
C SER A 352 -20.77 12.88 10.03
N ILE A 353 -21.87 13.46 10.50
CA ILE A 353 -22.72 14.37 9.73
C ILE A 353 -22.81 15.68 10.50
N GLN A 354 -22.14 16.72 9.99
CA GLN A 354 -22.10 18.04 10.63
C GLN A 354 -21.66 17.98 12.12
N GLY A 355 -20.70 17.10 12.40
CA GLY A 355 -20.14 16.89 13.74
C GLY A 355 -20.91 15.89 14.62
N GLU A 356 -22.08 15.40 14.21
CA GLU A 356 -22.77 14.31 14.89
C GLU A 356 -22.19 12.96 14.47
N ILE A 357 -21.65 12.17 15.40
CA ILE A 357 -20.90 10.94 15.16
C ILE A 357 -21.76 9.70 15.37
N TYR A 358 -21.75 8.79 14.43
CA TYR A 358 -22.46 7.49 14.42
C TYR A 358 -21.43 6.36 14.32
N THR A 359 -21.08 5.75 15.45
CA THR A 359 -20.02 4.71 15.57
C THR A 359 -20.48 3.31 15.17
N ASN A 360 -21.75 3.11 14.86
CA ASN A 360 -22.33 1.80 14.55
C ASN A 360 -22.57 1.59 13.05
N VAL A 361 -22.07 2.49 12.23
CA VAL A 361 -22.16 2.43 10.76
C VAL A 361 -20.84 2.91 10.18
N SER A 362 -20.31 2.17 9.23
CA SER A 362 -19.07 2.49 8.52
C SER A 362 -19.33 2.92 7.07
N MET A 363 -18.30 3.45 6.41
CA MET A 363 -18.38 3.77 4.99
C MET A 363 -18.68 2.52 4.13
N MET A 364 -18.17 1.33 4.50
CA MET A 364 -18.40 0.08 3.77
C MET A 364 -19.87 -0.33 3.75
N GLN A 365 -20.65 0.08 4.76
CA GLN A 365 -22.09 -0.19 4.84
C GLN A 365 -22.92 0.89 4.15
N LEU A 366 -22.51 2.16 4.27
CA LEU A 366 -23.29 3.32 3.81
C LEU A 366 -23.04 3.70 2.35
N LEU A 367 -21.78 3.69 1.89
CA LEU A 367 -21.41 4.15 0.54
C LEU A 367 -22.09 3.34 -0.57
N PRO A 368 -22.20 1.99 -0.50
CA PRO A 368 -22.93 1.20 -1.50
C PRO A 368 -24.42 1.53 -1.59
N VAL A 369 -25.04 1.95 -0.49
CA VAL A 369 -26.44 2.38 -0.46
C VAL A 369 -26.59 3.77 -1.03
N LEU A 370 -25.72 4.71 -0.60
CA LEU A 370 -25.73 6.09 -1.08
C LEU A 370 -25.47 6.18 -2.59
N SER A 371 -24.50 5.41 -3.10
CA SER A 371 -24.16 5.40 -4.53
C SER A 371 -25.32 4.96 -5.43
N LYS A 372 -26.19 4.06 -4.94
CA LYS A 372 -27.38 3.60 -5.67
C LYS A 372 -28.58 4.55 -5.57
N ARG A 373 -28.67 5.32 -4.48
CA ARG A 373 -29.85 6.15 -4.18
C ARG A 373 -29.74 7.59 -4.61
N ILE A 374 -28.53 8.05 -4.92
CA ILE A 374 -28.33 9.41 -5.42
C ILE A 374 -29.07 9.60 -6.76
N ASP A 375 -29.85 10.68 -6.87
CA ASP A 375 -30.56 11.08 -8.06
C ASP A 375 -30.05 12.45 -8.53
N SER A 376 -29.36 12.47 -9.67
CA SER A 376 -28.80 13.69 -10.21
C SER A 376 -29.84 14.77 -10.53
N ASN A 377 -31.10 14.40 -10.79
CA ASN A 377 -32.16 15.38 -11.07
C ASN A 377 -32.41 16.33 -9.88
N ASN A 378 -32.14 15.87 -8.67
CA ASN A 378 -32.26 16.64 -7.43
C ASN A 378 -30.99 17.43 -7.09
N LEU A 379 -29.87 17.19 -7.79
CA LEU A 379 -28.63 17.91 -7.58
C LEU A 379 -28.62 19.25 -8.33
N LYS A 380 -28.14 20.29 -7.64
CA LYS A 380 -27.78 21.55 -8.29
C LYS A 380 -26.36 21.44 -8.86
N ILE A 381 -26.13 22.14 -9.96
CA ILE A 381 -24.79 22.22 -10.55
C ILE A 381 -23.97 23.15 -9.65
N SER A 382 -22.83 22.69 -9.18
CA SER A 382 -21.89 23.52 -8.41
C SER A 382 -21.53 24.79 -9.22
N LYS A 383 -21.70 25.95 -8.58
CA LYS A 383 -21.62 27.27 -9.26
C LYS A 383 -20.20 27.60 -9.70
N ASN A 384 -19.22 27.22 -8.90
CA ASN A 384 -17.82 27.49 -9.14
C ASN A 384 -17.10 26.20 -9.49
N TYR A 385 -16.75 26.06 -10.76
CA TYR A 385 -15.94 24.97 -11.27
C TYR A 385 -14.65 25.52 -11.91
N PRO A 386 -13.59 25.68 -11.16
CA PRO A 386 -12.27 25.90 -11.75
C PRO A 386 -11.76 24.56 -12.30
N LYS A 387 -11.57 24.50 -13.61
CA LYS A 387 -11.08 23.31 -14.29
C LYS A 387 -9.70 22.94 -13.78
N ASN A 388 -9.49 21.69 -13.41
CA ASN A 388 -8.24 21.04 -12.99
C ASN A 388 -7.06 21.99 -12.64
N LEU A 389 -7.09 22.47 -11.40
CA LEU A 389 -6.12 23.46 -10.93
C LEU A 389 -4.73 22.86 -10.65
N ASN A 390 -4.58 21.53 -10.60
CA ASN A 390 -3.25 20.89 -10.49
C ASN A 390 -2.34 21.25 -11.69
N LEU A 391 -2.92 21.66 -12.82
CA LEU A 391 -2.14 22.13 -13.98
C LEU A 391 -1.49 23.50 -13.77
N ILE A 392 -1.89 24.24 -12.72
CA ILE A 392 -1.35 25.57 -12.43
C ILE A 392 -0.29 25.44 -11.36
N ARG A 393 0.98 25.55 -11.75
CA ARG A 393 2.10 25.68 -10.80
C ARG A 393 2.28 27.15 -10.44
N GLU A 394 2.27 27.46 -9.15
CA GLU A 394 2.54 28.82 -8.70
C GLU A 394 4.01 29.20 -8.97
N ALA A 395 4.22 30.34 -9.60
CA ALA A 395 5.56 30.84 -9.95
C ALA A 395 6.46 31.01 -8.71
N GLU A 396 5.88 31.30 -7.54
CA GLU A 396 6.61 31.41 -6.28
C GLU A 396 7.18 30.07 -5.82
N LEU A 397 6.53 28.97 -6.13
CA LEU A 397 7.05 27.63 -5.83
C LEU A 397 8.26 27.27 -6.68
N ILE A 398 8.36 27.87 -7.87
CA ILE A 398 9.49 27.67 -8.79
C ILE A 398 10.66 28.61 -8.46
N SER A 399 10.38 29.83 -7.98
CA SER A 399 11.39 30.87 -7.76
C SER A 399 12.21 30.71 -6.51
N LYS A 400 11.71 29.97 -5.50
CA LYS A 400 12.40 29.74 -4.21
C LYS A 400 13.33 28.52 -4.25
N THR A 401 13.28 27.72 -5.31
CA THR A 401 14.24 26.63 -5.51
C THR A 401 15.63 27.25 -5.65
N PRO A 402 16.62 26.83 -4.86
CA PRO A 402 17.99 27.31 -5.02
C PRO A 402 18.40 27.17 -6.49
N LYS A 403 19.05 28.21 -7.02
CA LYS A 403 19.63 28.11 -8.35
C LYS A 403 20.69 27.02 -8.29
N ASN A 404 20.39 25.85 -8.85
CA ASN A 404 21.30 24.74 -8.83
C ASN A 404 22.56 25.06 -9.60
N LEU A 405 23.65 24.62 -9.02
CA LEU A 405 24.93 24.61 -9.69
C LEU A 405 25.01 23.50 -10.76
N LEU A 406 24.10 22.50 -10.68
CA LEU A 406 24.03 21.38 -11.62
C LEU A 406 23.01 21.64 -12.74
N PRO A 407 23.27 21.08 -13.95
CA PRO A 407 22.40 21.28 -15.12
C PRO A 407 21.06 20.56 -15.05
N LEU A 408 20.86 19.64 -14.09
CA LEU A 408 19.61 18.92 -13.82
C LEU A 408 19.07 19.29 -12.45
N SER A 409 17.80 19.62 -12.37
CA SER A 409 17.11 19.93 -11.11
C SER A 409 15.98 18.96 -10.82
N GLU A 410 15.55 18.88 -9.55
CA GLU A 410 14.36 18.11 -9.14
C GLU A 410 13.09 18.62 -9.84
N ASN A 411 13.00 19.92 -10.13
CA ASN A 411 11.91 20.49 -10.94
C ASN A 411 11.93 19.98 -12.40
N ASP A 412 13.12 19.85 -13.02
CA ASP A 412 13.22 19.28 -14.36
C ASP A 412 12.76 17.81 -14.38
N PHE A 413 13.11 17.06 -13.33
CA PHE A 413 12.64 15.69 -13.17
C PHE A 413 11.13 15.62 -12.92
N HIS A 414 10.57 16.53 -12.12
CA HIS A 414 9.12 16.61 -11.93
C HIS A 414 8.39 16.81 -13.26
N ASP A 415 8.81 17.79 -14.07
CA ASP A 415 8.20 18.06 -15.37
C ASP A 415 8.31 16.87 -16.33
N PHE A 416 9.48 16.20 -16.33
CA PHE A 416 9.68 14.98 -17.10
C PHE A 416 8.73 13.87 -16.64
N LEU A 417 8.70 13.57 -15.35
CA LEU A 417 7.93 12.45 -14.80
C LEU A 417 6.43 12.63 -14.99
N GLN A 418 5.90 13.86 -14.85
CA GLN A 418 4.49 14.15 -15.11
C GLN A 418 4.09 13.83 -16.57
N ASN A 419 5.01 14.05 -17.52
CA ASN A 419 4.78 13.72 -18.93
C ASN A 419 5.07 12.25 -19.27
N PHE A 420 5.92 11.59 -18.45
CA PHE A 420 6.33 10.21 -18.63
C PHE A 420 5.30 9.21 -18.12
N ILE A 421 4.58 9.55 -17.03
CA ILE A 421 3.52 8.72 -16.46
C ILE A 421 2.40 8.56 -17.47
N GLY A 422 2.18 7.32 -17.91
CA GLY A 422 1.12 6.94 -18.82
C GLY A 422 -0.18 6.62 -18.10
N LYS A 423 -1.18 6.24 -18.89
CA LYS A 423 -2.45 5.74 -18.38
C LYS A 423 -2.20 4.40 -17.67
N ASP A 424 -2.85 4.22 -16.53
CA ASP A 424 -2.84 2.99 -15.72
C ASP A 424 -1.46 2.64 -15.10
N ASP A 425 -0.43 3.48 -15.24
CA ASP A 425 0.88 3.26 -14.62
C ASP A 425 0.78 3.27 -13.08
N ILE A 426 1.64 2.48 -12.45
CA ILE A 426 1.81 2.45 -10.99
C ILE A 426 3.04 3.26 -10.64
N LEU A 427 2.83 4.35 -9.89
CA LEU A 427 3.87 5.21 -9.37
C LEU A 427 4.17 4.84 -7.92
N ILE A 428 5.38 4.37 -7.66
CA ILE A 428 5.88 4.08 -6.31
C ILE A 428 6.81 5.21 -5.91
N ILE A 429 6.45 5.89 -4.82
CA ILE A 429 7.22 7.04 -4.31
C ILE A 429 7.79 6.67 -2.95
N GLU A 430 9.11 6.77 -2.85
CA GLU A 430 9.84 6.63 -1.59
C GLU A 430 9.64 7.84 -0.68
N THR A 431 9.84 7.64 0.61
CA THR A 431 10.03 8.71 1.59
C THR A 431 11.32 9.47 1.28
N CYS A 432 11.21 10.52 0.48
CA CYS A 432 12.32 11.35 0.03
C CYS A 432 11.83 12.78 -0.27
N SER A 433 12.74 13.70 -0.57
CA SER A 433 12.39 15.09 -0.92
C SER A 433 11.36 15.19 -2.03
N PHE A 434 11.48 14.33 -3.05
CA PHE A 434 10.61 14.31 -4.21
C PHE A 434 9.14 13.96 -3.88
N MET A 435 8.85 13.30 -2.76
CA MET A 435 7.48 13.05 -2.30
C MET A 435 6.67 14.35 -2.25
N PHE A 436 7.29 15.45 -1.82
CA PHE A 436 6.64 16.77 -1.76
C PHE A 436 6.40 17.41 -3.12
N SER A 437 7.06 16.94 -4.16
CA SER A 437 6.79 17.34 -5.55
C SER A 437 5.57 16.65 -6.15
N THR A 438 5.14 15.51 -5.60
CA THR A 438 4.09 14.70 -6.22
C THR A 438 2.66 15.18 -5.95
N HIS A 439 2.47 16.20 -5.12
CA HIS A 439 1.16 16.81 -4.87
C HIS A 439 0.49 17.31 -6.15
N ASP A 440 1.27 17.80 -7.12
CA ASP A 440 0.79 18.36 -8.38
C ASP A 440 0.44 17.29 -9.44
N PHE A 441 0.89 16.05 -9.25
CA PHE A 441 0.76 15.01 -10.25
C PHE A 441 -0.70 14.71 -10.58
N ILE A 442 -0.94 14.52 -11.87
CA ILE A 442 -2.22 14.12 -12.43
C ILE A 442 -2.08 12.68 -12.91
N LEU A 443 -2.79 11.78 -12.24
CA LEU A 443 -2.84 10.38 -12.62
C LEU A 443 -4.09 10.13 -13.48
N ARG A 444 -3.91 9.39 -14.59
CA ARG A 444 -4.98 9.05 -15.54
C ARG A 444 -5.27 7.56 -15.47
N GLY A 445 -6.08 7.15 -14.48
CA GLY A 445 -6.33 5.73 -14.18
C GLY A 445 -5.15 5.02 -13.50
N GLY A 446 -4.02 5.72 -13.31
CA GLY A 446 -2.85 5.22 -12.61
C GLY A 446 -3.03 5.23 -11.09
N ARG A 447 -2.11 4.58 -10.41
CA ARG A 447 -2.11 4.45 -8.95
C ARG A 447 -0.82 4.99 -8.37
N MET A 448 -0.90 5.63 -7.21
CA MET A 448 0.27 6.04 -6.44
C MET A 448 0.29 5.30 -5.10
N ILE A 449 1.41 4.66 -4.80
CA ILE A 449 1.64 3.98 -3.53
C ILE A 449 2.99 4.40 -2.93
N GLY A 450 3.07 4.31 -1.62
CA GLY A 450 4.24 4.59 -0.81
C GLY A 450 3.92 4.29 0.65
N GLN A 451 4.84 4.62 1.54
CA GLN A 451 4.59 4.70 2.97
C GLN A 451 4.56 6.18 3.40
N PHE A 452 3.48 6.87 3.01
CA PHE A 452 3.39 8.32 3.13
C PHE A 452 3.21 8.83 4.56
N PHE A 453 2.68 7.98 5.46
CA PHE A 453 2.47 8.31 6.86
C PHE A 453 3.50 7.65 7.79
N TYR A 454 3.75 6.36 7.61
CA TYR A 454 4.72 5.63 8.43
C TYR A 454 6.18 6.03 8.10
N ASN A 455 6.43 6.43 6.86
CA ASN A 455 7.68 7.02 6.38
C ASN A 455 8.93 6.14 6.60
N SER A 456 8.80 4.82 6.45
CA SER A 456 9.95 3.91 6.52
C SER A 456 10.74 3.94 5.21
N ILE A 457 11.95 4.49 5.24
CA ILE A 457 12.84 4.53 4.08
C ILE A 457 13.30 3.13 3.66
N GLY A 458 13.51 2.94 2.36
CA GLY A 458 13.83 1.65 1.75
C GLY A 458 12.60 0.82 1.37
N TYR A 459 11.41 1.39 1.44
CA TYR A 459 10.16 0.74 1.02
C TYR A 459 10.08 0.51 -0.48
N ALA A 460 10.54 1.47 -1.30
CA ALA A 460 10.17 1.56 -2.71
C ALA A 460 10.73 0.41 -3.56
N THR A 461 11.99 0.03 -3.42
CA THR A 461 12.58 -1.08 -4.21
C THR A 461 11.86 -2.42 -3.96
N PRO A 462 11.62 -2.90 -2.72
CA PRO A 462 10.82 -4.12 -2.51
C PRO A 462 9.35 -3.97 -2.90
N ALA A 463 8.76 -2.79 -2.69
CA ALA A 463 7.39 -2.51 -3.13
C ALA A 463 7.25 -2.62 -4.66
N THR A 464 8.30 -2.28 -5.40
CA THR A 464 8.37 -2.46 -6.85
C THR A 464 8.25 -3.94 -7.24
N LEU A 465 8.87 -4.85 -6.47
CA LEU A 465 8.69 -6.28 -6.67
C LEU A 465 7.23 -6.68 -6.44
N GLY A 466 6.67 -6.32 -5.29
CA GLY A 466 5.28 -6.66 -4.97
C GLY A 466 4.27 -6.14 -6.00
N ALA A 467 4.42 -4.88 -6.44
CA ALA A 467 3.58 -4.29 -7.48
C ALA A 467 3.75 -4.99 -8.84
N SER A 468 4.98 -5.31 -9.25
CA SER A 468 5.26 -6.01 -10.51
C SER A 468 4.66 -7.42 -10.53
N ILE A 469 4.75 -8.15 -9.42
CA ILE A 469 4.13 -9.47 -9.26
C ILE A 469 2.59 -9.34 -9.33
N ALA A 470 2.01 -8.32 -8.69
CA ALA A 470 0.56 -8.09 -8.75
C ALA A 470 0.08 -7.78 -10.19
N LEU A 471 0.82 -6.95 -10.94
CA LEU A 471 0.51 -6.71 -12.35
C LEU A 471 0.49 -8.01 -13.15
N LYS A 472 1.52 -8.85 -12.99
CA LYS A 472 1.65 -10.13 -13.68
C LYS A 472 0.54 -11.10 -13.30
N ASP A 473 0.29 -11.29 -12.01
CA ASP A 473 -0.69 -12.25 -11.48
C ASP A 473 -2.12 -11.95 -11.95
N PHE A 474 -2.48 -10.68 -12.05
CA PHE A 474 -3.85 -10.26 -12.38
C PHE A 474 -3.97 -9.65 -13.79
N ASN A 475 -2.91 -9.73 -14.58
CA ASN A 475 -2.85 -9.14 -15.93
C ASN A 475 -3.37 -7.70 -15.95
N LEU A 476 -2.91 -6.89 -14.96
CA LEU A 476 -3.30 -5.50 -14.85
C LEU A 476 -2.51 -4.65 -15.86
N PRO A 477 -3.13 -3.61 -16.42
CA PRO A 477 -2.44 -2.71 -17.34
C PRO A 477 -1.48 -1.76 -16.61
N GLY A 478 -0.58 -1.15 -17.38
CA GLY A 478 0.36 -0.13 -16.91
C GLY A 478 1.75 -0.69 -16.62
N ARG A 479 2.68 0.22 -16.36
CA ARG A 479 4.07 -0.05 -15.99
C ARG A 479 4.26 0.26 -14.50
N VAL A 480 5.29 -0.31 -13.89
CA VAL A 480 5.73 0.11 -12.55
C VAL A 480 6.86 1.14 -12.71
N ILE A 481 6.66 2.32 -12.16
CA ILE A 481 7.61 3.44 -12.15
C ILE A 481 7.92 3.73 -10.69
N THR A 482 9.19 3.69 -10.32
CA THR A 482 9.64 3.88 -8.94
C THR A 482 10.58 5.07 -8.86
N VAL A 483 10.39 5.92 -7.85
CA VAL A 483 11.27 7.03 -7.53
C VAL A 483 11.79 6.86 -6.12
N GLU A 484 13.08 6.79 -5.96
CA GLU A 484 13.74 6.50 -4.68
C GLU A 484 15.01 7.34 -4.52
N GLY A 485 15.26 7.85 -3.31
CA GLY A 485 16.51 8.53 -2.98
C GLY A 485 17.67 7.55 -2.81
N ASP A 486 18.89 7.99 -3.07
CA ASP A 486 20.12 7.19 -2.92
C ASP A 486 20.30 6.65 -1.49
N GLY A 487 20.01 7.44 -0.46
CA GLY A 487 20.09 7.00 0.93
C GLY A 487 19.04 5.94 1.29
N SER A 488 17.83 6.07 0.79
CA SER A 488 16.75 5.08 1.01
C SER A 488 17.03 3.77 0.28
N ALA A 489 17.48 3.86 -0.96
CA ALA A 489 17.78 2.70 -1.79
C ALA A 489 18.86 1.80 -1.18
N GLN A 490 19.83 2.37 -0.45
CA GLN A 490 20.86 1.59 0.25
C GLN A 490 20.31 0.61 1.30
N MET A 491 19.11 0.86 1.83
CA MET A 491 18.51 0.00 2.86
C MET A 491 18.09 -1.37 2.31
N THR A 492 17.63 -1.43 1.05
CA THR A 492 16.95 -2.62 0.48
C THR A 492 17.37 -2.94 -0.94
N ILE A 493 18.48 -2.40 -1.39
CA ILE A 493 19.00 -2.48 -2.77
C ILE A 493 19.08 -3.91 -3.32
N GLN A 494 19.37 -4.89 -2.44
CA GLN A 494 19.51 -6.30 -2.81
C GLN A 494 18.23 -6.86 -3.45
N GLU A 495 17.07 -6.26 -3.21
CA GLU A 495 15.80 -6.72 -3.80
C GLU A 495 15.72 -6.48 -5.31
N MET A 496 16.63 -5.69 -5.88
CA MET A 496 16.80 -5.59 -7.34
C MET A 496 17.19 -6.94 -7.96
N ALA A 497 17.86 -7.82 -7.21
CA ALA A 497 18.13 -9.18 -7.66
C ALA A 497 16.84 -9.99 -7.83
N SER A 498 15.88 -9.83 -6.91
CA SER A 498 14.57 -10.50 -7.01
C SER A 498 13.75 -9.96 -8.19
N LEU A 499 13.79 -8.65 -8.48
CA LEU A 499 13.17 -8.09 -9.70
C LEU A 499 13.65 -8.81 -10.95
N MET A 500 14.96 -8.98 -11.09
CA MET A 500 15.57 -9.72 -12.22
C MET A 500 15.16 -11.20 -12.22
N ARG A 501 15.19 -11.85 -11.06
CA ARG A 501 14.83 -13.27 -10.91
C ARG A 501 13.42 -13.57 -11.40
N TYR A 502 12.46 -12.71 -11.09
CA TYR A 502 11.04 -12.89 -11.44
C TYR A 502 10.65 -12.23 -12.76
N GLY A 503 11.62 -11.66 -13.48
CA GLY A 503 11.42 -11.06 -14.79
C GLY A 503 10.56 -9.80 -14.76
N ALA A 504 10.62 -9.04 -13.67
CA ALA A 504 9.96 -7.74 -13.58
C ALA A 504 10.70 -6.69 -14.42
N THR A 505 9.96 -5.80 -15.06
CA THR A 505 10.50 -4.78 -15.98
C THR A 505 10.13 -3.34 -15.56
N PRO A 506 10.30 -2.97 -14.29
CA PRO A 506 10.02 -1.60 -13.85
C PRO A 506 11.06 -0.61 -14.37
N THR A 507 10.72 0.68 -14.29
CA THR A 507 11.70 1.77 -14.38
C THR A 507 11.92 2.38 -12.99
N LEU A 508 13.15 2.26 -12.48
CA LEU A 508 13.56 2.83 -11.19
C LEU A 508 14.42 4.07 -11.42
N PHE A 509 13.98 5.19 -10.89
CA PHE A 509 14.74 6.44 -10.84
C PHE A 509 15.37 6.58 -9.46
N ILE A 510 16.70 6.60 -9.41
CA ILE A 510 17.48 6.87 -8.20
C ILE A 510 17.89 8.35 -8.21
N LEU A 511 17.37 9.09 -7.24
CA LEU A 511 17.75 10.49 -7.02
C LEU A 511 19.04 10.52 -6.24
N ASN A 512 20.17 10.64 -6.95
CA ASN A 512 21.49 10.72 -6.34
C ASN A 512 21.83 12.18 -6.03
N ASN A 513 21.53 12.58 -4.80
CA ASN A 513 21.85 13.89 -4.24
C ASN A 513 22.84 13.80 -3.06
N ASP A 514 23.60 12.71 -3.02
CA ASP A 514 24.70 12.48 -2.08
C ASP A 514 24.27 12.41 -0.61
N GLY A 515 23.04 11.87 -0.35
CA GLY A 515 22.57 11.57 1.00
C GLY A 515 21.17 12.04 1.35
N TYR A 516 20.98 12.33 2.64
CA TYR A 516 19.67 12.60 3.24
C TYR A 516 19.29 14.08 3.12
N THR A 517 18.77 14.49 1.97
CA THR A 517 18.47 15.91 1.70
C THR A 517 17.32 16.46 2.56
N ILE A 518 16.33 15.65 2.94
CA ILE A 518 15.29 16.07 3.90
C ILE A 518 15.94 16.47 5.23
N GLU A 519 16.85 15.66 5.74
CA GLU A 519 17.53 15.90 6.99
C GLU A 519 18.40 17.17 6.93
N ARG A 520 19.03 17.43 5.78
CA ARG A 520 19.78 18.68 5.55
C ARG A 520 18.90 19.92 5.64
N VAL A 521 17.66 19.83 5.15
CA VAL A 521 16.68 20.93 5.24
C VAL A 521 16.25 21.17 6.69
N ILE A 522 16.03 20.08 7.43
CA ILE A 522 15.61 20.16 8.83
C ILE A 522 16.73 20.70 9.72
N LYS A 523 17.93 20.15 9.61
CA LYS A 523 19.07 20.54 10.45
C LYS A 523 20.42 20.08 9.90
N GLY A 524 21.42 20.96 10.07
CA GLY A 524 22.81 20.62 9.79
C GLY A 524 23.10 20.37 8.31
N PRO A 525 22.81 21.33 7.42
CA PRO A 525 22.94 21.13 5.96
C PRO A 525 24.33 20.69 5.52
N HIS A 526 25.36 20.98 6.30
CA HIS A 526 26.76 20.60 6.04
C HIS A 526 27.29 19.54 7.01
N SER A 527 26.43 18.91 7.81
CA SER A 527 26.84 17.90 8.78
C SER A 527 27.00 16.54 8.12
N SER A 528 28.10 15.85 8.44
CA SER A 528 28.45 14.55 7.85
C SER A 528 27.47 13.40 8.18
N TYR A 529 26.64 13.55 9.20
CA TYR A 529 25.60 12.56 9.49
C TYR A 529 24.46 12.55 8.45
N ASN A 530 24.36 13.58 7.62
CA ASN A 530 23.43 13.64 6.50
C ASN A 530 24.03 13.05 5.21
N ASP A 531 25.32 12.74 5.21
CA ASP A 531 25.97 12.10 4.06
C ASP A 531 25.79 10.57 4.14
N ILE A 532 25.66 9.92 2.99
CA ILE A 532 25.65 8.45 2.92
C ILE A 532 27.09 7.91 2.82
N ALA A 533 27.23 6.59 2.97
CA ALA A 533 28.48 5.90 2.64
C ALA A 533 28.93 6.25 1.20
N PRO A 534 30.24 6.17 0.87
CA PRO A 534 30.78 6.69 -0.40
C PRO A 534 29.89 6.36 -1.59
N ASN A 535 29.79 7.31 -2.51
CA ASN A 535 28.95 7.20 -3.70
C ASN A 535 29.01 5.83 -4.35
N TRP A 536 27.88 5.14 -4.32
CA TRP A 536 27.75 3.84 -4.98
C TRP A 536 27.76 4.00 -6.49
N ASN A 537 28.32 3.02 -7.17
CA ASN A 537 28.26 2.97 -8.62
C ASN A 537 26.92 2.37 -9.08
N TRP A 538 25.86 3.19 -9.03
CA TRP A 538 24.50 2.77 -9.31
C TRP A 538 24.35 2.08 -10.66
N CYS A 539 25.03 2.58 -11.70
CA CYS A 539 24.99 1.98 -13.03
C CYS A 539 25.63 0.58 -13.14
N GLN A 540 26.37 0.12 -12.13
CA GLN A 540 26.95 -1.22 -12.10
C GLN A 540 26.19 -2.19 -11.17
N ILE A 541 25.23 -1.70 -10.40
CA ILE A 541 24.56 -2.48 -9.35
C ILE A 541 23.85 -3.69 -9.95
N LEU A 542 23.06 -3.53 -11.00
CA LEU A 542 22.31 -4.63 -11.60
C LEU A 542 23.24 -5.75 -12.11
N LYS A 543 24.37 -5.39 -12.72
CA LYS A 543 25.39 -6.37 -13.11
C LYS A 543 26.02 -7.06 -11.91
N THR A 544 26.33 -6.31 -10.86
CA THR A 544 26.88 -6.86 -9.61
C THR A 544 25.91 -7.81 -8.93
N LEU A 545 24.61 -7.52 -9.00
CA LEU A 545 23.53 -8.36 -8.44
C LEU A 545 23.12 -9.52 -9.35
N GLY A 546 23.76 -9.71 -10.52
CA GLY A 546 23.64 -10.92 -11.32
C GLY A 546 22.95 -10.79 -12.67
N ASP A 547 22.84 -9.60 -13.27
CA ASP A 547 22.39 -9.49 -14.66
C ASP A 547 23.44 -10.03 -15.64
N ASN A 548 23.31 -11.31 -15.96
CA ASN A 548 24.17 -12.02 -16.92
C ASN A 548 23.52 -12.17 -18.31
N LYS A 549 22.30 -11.64 -18.51
CA LYS A 549 21.47 -11.88 -19.70
C LYS A 549 21.19 -10.61 -20.51
N ASP A 550 21.82 -9.49 -20.18
CA ASP A 550 21.51 -8.17 -20.75
C ASP A 550 19.98 -7.85 -20.71
N SER A 551 19.32 -8.33 -19.63
CA SER A 551 17.88 -8.14 -19.41
C SER A 551 17.56 -6.78 -18.79
N THR A 552 18.59 -6.01 -18.44
CA THR A 552 18.47 -4.71 -17.77
C THR A 552 19.19 -3.61 -18.55
N ASN A 553 18.80 -2.37 -18.27
CA ASN A 553 19.54 -1.17 -18.68
C ASN A 553 19.89 -0.33 -17.45
N SER A 554 21.04 0.31 -17.49
CA SER A 554 21.44 1.29 -16.47
C SER A 554 21.98 2.54 -17.15
N THR A 555 21.44 3.70 -16.78
CA THR A 555 21.79 4.99 -17.39
C THR A 555 21.99 6.04 -16.31
N LYS A 556 23.04 6.86 -16.47
CA LYS A 556 23.32 8.02 -15.62
C LYS A 556 22.96 9.30 -16.35
N ILE A 557 22.20 10.17 -15.72
CA ILE A 557 21.65 11.41 -16.28
C ILE A 557 22.20 12.60 -15.49
N HIS A 558 22.78 13.55 -16.21
CA HIS A 558 23.33 14.78 -15.65
C HIS A 558 22.62 16.04 -16.12
N THR A 559 21.85 15.95 -17.21
CA THR A 559 21.23 17.12 -17.84
C THR A 559 19.77 16.88 -18.21
N LYS A 560 18.99 17.96 -18.26
CA LYS A 560 17.61 17.93 -18.75
C LYS A 560 17.49 17.34 -20.16
N ASN A 561 18.48 17.60 -21.03
CA ASN A 561 18.46 17.08 -22.40
C ASN A 561 18.65 15.55 -22.43
N GLU A 562 19.53 15.01 -21.59
CA GLU A 562 19.69 13.57 -21.43
C GLU A 562 18.42 12.93 -20.87
N LEU A 563 17.82 13.55 -19.85
CA LEU A 563 16.58 13.10 -19.26
C LEU A 563 15.46 13.02 -20.32
N ASN A 564 15.27 14.06 -21.12
CA ASN A 564 14.24 14.10 -22.16
C ASN A 564 14.44 13.04 -23.25
N LYS A 565 15.68 12.59 -23.52
CA LYS A 565 15.94 11.50 -24.47
C LYS A 565 15.33 10.17 -24.04
N LEU A 566 15.12 9.95 -22.73
CA LEU A 566 14.47 8.73 -22.23
C LEU A 566 13.05 8.55 -22.79
N MET A 567 12.35 9.66 -23.15
CA MET A 567 11.04 9.60 -23.79
C MET A 567 11.05 8.92 -25.18
N SER A 568 12.23 8.77 -25.79
CA SER A 568 12.41 8.11 -27.09
C SER A 568 12.97 6.68 -26.94
N ASP A 569 13.25 6.23 -25.72
CA ASP A 569 13.77 4.88 -25.45
C ASP A 569 12.59 3.92 -25.25
N SER A 570 12.39 3.02 -26.21
CA SER A 570 11.29 2.06 -26.17
C SER A 570 11.41 1.07 -25.00
N SER A 571 12.63 0.75 -24.55
CA SER A 571 12.83 -0.14 -23.39
C SER A 571 12.26 0.45 -22.11
N ILE A 572 12.27 1.78 -21.99
CA ILE A 572 11.75 2.56 -20.88
C ILE A 572 10.27 2.87 -21.08
N THR A 573 9.89 3.36 -22.26
CA THR A 573 8.51 3.81 -22.54
C THR A 573 7.53 2.65 -22.66
N GLU A 574 7.97 1.48 -23.12
CA GLU A 574 7.15 0.27 -23.23
C GLU A 574 7.31 -0.68 -22.02
N GLY A 575 8.31 -0.42 -21.15
CA GLY A 575 8.58 -1.26 -19.99
C GLY A 575 9.03 -2.68 -20.38
N SER A 576 9.83 -2.83 -21.44
CA SER A 576 10.28 -4.14 -21.94
C SER A 576 11.49 -4.71 -21.21
N LYS A 577 12.20 -3.88 -20.44
CA LYS A 577 13.34 -4.26 -19.60
C LYS A 577 13.25 -3.61 -18.23
N LEU A 578 13.97 -4.15 -17.25
CA LEU A 578 14.26 -3.45 -16.01
C LEU A 578 15.23 -2.30 -16.30
N ASN A 579 14.83 -1.07 -16.00
CA ASN A 579 15.63 0.13 -16.22
C ASN A 579 15.99 0.78 -14.89
N LEU A 580 17.28 1.01 -14.65
CA LEU A 580 17.81 1.79 -13.54
C LEU A 580 18.35 3.11 -14.06
N VAL A 581 17.73 4.21 -13.67
CA VAL A 581 18.09 5.56 -14.11
C VAL A 581 18.62 6.34 -12.92
N GLU A 582 19.93 6.58 -12.89
CA GLU A 582 20.58 7.41 -11.87
C GLU A 582 20.51 8.88 -12.29
N LEU A 583 19.85 9.72 -11.49
CA LEU A 583 19.74 11.16 -11.70
C LEU A 583 20.72 11.89 -10.77
N ILE A 584 21.66 12.63 -11.32
CA ILE A 584 22.61 13.42 -10.53
C ILE A 584 22.00 14.77 -10.22
N LEU A 585 21.68 14.98 -8.95
CA LEU A 585 21.05 16.19 -8.42
C LEU A 585 21.96 16.89 -7.42
N ASP A 586 21.76 18.19 -7.23
CA ASP A 586 22.46 18.92 -6.19
C ASP A 586 21.90 18.52 -4.80
N LYS A 587 22.79 18.34 -3.82
CA LYS A 587 22.42 17.91 -2.47
C LYS A 587 21.57 18.90 -1.68
N PHE A 588 21.42 20.13 -2.16
CA PHE A 588 20.56 21.16 -1.60
C PHE A 588 19.35 21.48 -2.47
N ASP A 589 19.18 20.78 -3.58
CA ASP A 589 18.01 20.94 -4.43
C ASP A 589 16.81 20.22 -3.81
N VAL A 590 15.79 20.99 -3.44
CA VAL A 590 14.59 20.48 -2.79
C VAL A 590 13.35 21.15 -3.35
N PRO A 591 12.20 20.45 -3.34
CA PRO A 591 10.93 21.09 -3.64
C PRO A 591 10.68 22.27 -2.72
N SER A 592 10.18 23.37 -3.28
CA SER A 592 9.83 24.57 -2.51
C SER A 592 8.81 24.28 -1.40
N ARG A 593 7.91 23.30 -1.59
CA ARG A 593 6.99 22.86 -0.52
C ARG A 593 7.74 22.34 0.70
N LEU A 594 8.78 21.55 0.49
CA LEU A 594 9.62 21.06 1.59
C LEU A 594 10.39 22.22 2.24
N ALA A 595 11.03 23.08 1.44
CA ALA A 595 11.80 24.21 1.95
C ALA A 595 10.95 25.18 2.79
N ASN A 596 9.70 25.42 2.40
CA ASN A 596 8.81 26.35 3.10
C ASN A 596 8.28 25.81 4.44
N GLN A 597 8.41 24.52 4.73
CA GLN A 597 7.94 23.94 6.00
C GLN A 597 8.87 24.19 7.17
N PHE A 598 10.16 24.33 6.89
CA PHE A 598 11.21 24.46 7.91
C PHE A 598 11.90 25.83 7.90
N SER A 599 11.40 26.80 7.11
CA SER A 599 11.89 28.18 7.01
C SER A 599 11.29 29.13 8.05
#